data_fe6f6caafac2f4aa7063ea683e6919ed
#
_entry.id   fe6f6caafac2f4aa7063ea683e6919ed
#
_cell.length_a   1.000
_cell.length_b   1.000
_cell.length_c   1.000
_cell.angle_alpha   90.00
_cell.angle_beta   90.00
_cell.angle_gamma   90.00
#
_symmetry.space_group_name_H-M   'P 1'
#
loop_
_entity.id
_entity.type
_entity.pdbx_description
1 polymer ?
#
loop_
_entity_poly.entity_id
_entity_poly.type
_entity_poly.pdbx_seq_one_letter_code
_entity_poly.pdbx_strand_id
1 'polypeptide(L)'
;MKPKLLLVSSNMAHLMNYYHLVEEYFSEILVVTNTKIEQEDVHYELLDFSLIKLTNHFQIPRRIKGIVKKFKPDIVHVHQANAYSYYTIRALSGFHIPIVVTAWGSDILVAPKRGFLLKRMVQYVLKRGTAFTSDSVFMAEEMRRLFPSLKLNILIANFGIGIDPQQLPKENIIYSNRLHFPLYRIDQVIKSFNLFSKTDQGNYYKLIIAATGAETEELRTLVKTLGIEDKVEFAGWVNKEKNAEYYAKAKIYVSIPESDATAISLLEAMASECIPVVSDLPANKEWINDQINGVVVSDIRQDFFSAALNVQAEKAIAINKKMIEENGTKVVNRMKFFELYDSLIK
;
A
#
# COMPACT_ATOMS: atom_id res chain seq x y z
N MET A 1 -24.13 -18.95 -11.82
CA MET A 1 -22.71 -19.43 -11.77
C MET A 1 -21.84 -18.31 -11.25
N LYS A 2 -20.81 -18.60 -10.46
CA LYS A 2 -19.84 -17.56 -10.09
C LYS A 2 -19.10 -17.08 -11.34
N PRO A 3 -18.79 -15.76 -11.45
CA PRO A 3 -18.10 -15.19 -12.60
C PRO A 3 -16.62 -15.61 -12.67
N LYS A 4 -15.97 -15.31 -13.81
CA LYS A 4 -14.54 -15.49 -14.04
C LYS A 4 -13.80 -14.15 -14.05
N LEU A 5 -12.65 -14.08 -13.38
CA LEU A 5 -11.79 -12.90 -13.30
C LEU A 5 -10.52 -13.08 -14.13
N LEU A 6 -10.22 -12.11 -14.99
CA LEU A 6 -8.86 -11.91 -15.49
C LEU A 6 -8.19 -10.81 -14.65
N LEU A 7 -7.19 -11.18 -13.85
CA LEU A 7 -6.43 -10.28 -12.98
C LEU A 7 -5.08 -9.95 -13.64
N VAL A 8 -4.84 -8.68 -13.95
CA VAL A 8 -3.58 -8.23 -14.59
C VAL A 8 -2.80 -7.37 -13.61
N SER A 9 -1.60 -7.79 -13.22
CA SER A 9 -0.83 -7.10 -12.18
C SER A 9 0.67 -7.41 -12.27
N SER A 10 1.51 -6.53 -11.72
CA SER A 10 2.89 -6.90 -11.38
C SER A 10 2.89 -7.92 -10.25
N ASN A 11 3.85 -8.86 -10.29
CA ASN A 11 4.02 -9.85 -9.22
C ASN A 11 4.72 -9.21 -8.01
N MET A 12 3.94 -8.59 -7.15
CA MET A 12 4.35 -8.00 -5.87
C MET A 12 3.40 -8.49 -4.77
N ALA A 13 3.77 -8.31 -3.52
CA ALA A 13 2.97 -8.73 -2.36
C ALA A 13 1.48 -8.29 -2.45
N HIS A 14 1.21 -7.13 -3.02
CA HIS A 14 -0.15 -6.63 -3.23
C HIS A 14 -1.00 -7.50 -4.17
N LEU A 15 -0.38 -8.15 -5.17
CA LEU A 15 -1.10 -9.07 -6.06
C LEU A 15 -1.75 -10.21 -5.27
N MET A 16 -0.96 -10.89 -4.44
CA MET A 16 -1.45 -12.04 -3.69
C MET A 16 -2.38 -11.66 -2.56
N ASN A 17 -2.11 -10.52 -1.89
CA ASN A 17 -3.04 -9.99 -0.89
C ASN A 17 -4.43 -9.73 -1.49
N TYR A 18 -4.47 -9.19 -2.71
CA TYR A 18 -5.71 -8.96 -3.42
C TYR A 18 -6.34 -10.26 -3.95
N TYR A 19 -5.54 -11.17 -4.51
CA TYR A 19 -6.03 -12.47 -5.01
C TYR A 19 -6.81 -13.19 -3.91
N HIS A 20 -6.21 -13.38 -2.73
CA HIS A 20 -6.87 -14.02 -1.59
C HIS A 20 -8.01 -13.21 -0.97
N LEU A 21 -8.05 -11.90 -1.21
CA LEU A 21 -9.18 -11.06 -0.76
C LEU A 21 -10.45 -11.39 -1.53
N VAL A 22 -10.34 -11.71 -2.83
CA VAL A 22 -11.48 -11.82 -3.73
C VAL A 22 -11.72 -13.21 -4.31
N GLU A 23 -10.82 -14.19 -4.09
CA GLU A 23 -10.87 -15.52 -4.73
C GLU A 23 -12.19 -16.25 -4.52
N GLU A 24 -12.81 -16.12 -3.35
CA GLU A 24 -14.06 -16.81 -3.05
C GLU A 24 -15.27 -16.29 -3.87
N TYR A 25 -15.18 -15.08 -4.44
CA TYR A 25 -16.23 -14.51 -5.29
C TYR A 25 -16.26 -15.15 -6.67
N PHE A 26 -15.12 -15.56 -7.20
CA PHE A 26 -14.99 -16.06 -8.56
C PHE A 26 -14.99 -17.60 -8.63
N SER A 27 -15.43 -18.13 -9.78
CA SER A 27 -15.29 -19.56 -10.08
C SER A 27 -13.89 -19.91 -10.56
N GLU A 28 -13.20 -18.95 -11.20
CA GLU A 28 -11.87 -19.11 -11.75
C GLU A 28 -11.19 -17.73 -11.87
N ILE A 29 -9.93 -17.67 -11.49
CA ILE A 29 -9.08 -16.47 -11.66
C ILE A 29 -7.87 -16.85 -12.51
N LEU A 30 -7.69 -16.14 -13.63
CA LEU A 30 -6.46 -16.20 -14.40
C LEU A 30 -5.64 -14.93 -14.16
N VAL A 31 -4.41 -15.09 -13.68
CA VAL A 31 -3.49 -13.98 -13.45
C VAL A 31 -2.62 -13.75 -14.68
N VAL A 32 -2.47 -12.50 -15.12
CA VAL A 32 -1.47 -12.10 -16.13
C VAL A 32 -0.46 -11.19 -15.48
N THR A 33 0.80 -11.61 -15.45
CA THR A 33 1.85 -10.92 -14.69
C THR A 33 3.19 -10.92 -15.43
N ASN A 34 4.19 -10.22 -14.88
CA ASN A 34 5.51 -10.04 -15.50
C ASN A 34 6.58 -11.04 -15.02
N THR A 35 6.36 -11.70 -13.89
CA THR A 35 7.30 -12.66 -13.31
C THR A 35 6.56 -13.88 -12.75
N LYS A 36 7.29 -14.97 -12.57
CA LYS A 36 6.75 -16.24 -12.07
C LYS A 36 6.11 -16.05 -10.68
N ILE A 37 4.95 -16.68 -10.48
CA ILE A 37 4.29 -16.82 -9.17
C ILE A 37 4.73 -18.15 -8.58
N GLU A 38 5.18 -18.16 -7.33
CA GLU A 38 5.69 -19.37 -6.66
C GLU A 38 4.58 -20.25 -6.07
N GLN A 39 3.36 -19.70 -5.91
CA GLN A 39 2.22 -20.46 -5.39
C GLN A 39 1.68 -21.41 -6.48
N GLU A 40 1.60 -22.71 -6.15
CA GLU A 40 1.28 -23.77 -7.11
C GLU A 40 -0.19 -23.72 -7.59
N ASP A 41 -1.12 -23.26 -6.76
CA ASP A 41 -2.56 -23.23 -7.07
C ASP A 41 -3.01 -21.98 -7.90
N VAL A 42 -2.09 -21.10 -8.24
CA VAL A 42 -2.42 -19.87 -8.99
C VAL A 42 -2.18 -20.09 -10.48
N HIS A 43 -3.25 -20.06 -11.28
CA HIS A 43 -3.17 -20.08 -12.74
C HIS A 43 -2.69 -18.73 -13.27
N TYR A 44 -1.55 -18.70 -13.98
CA TYR A 44 -1.01 -17.45 -14.51
C TYR A 44 -0.38 -17.57 -15.90
N GLU A 45 -0.33 -16.44 -16.59
CA GLU A 45 0.35 -16.22 -17.88
C GLU A 45 1.41 -15.12 -17.73
N LEU A 46 2.57 -15.31 -18.36
CA LEU A 46 3.68 -14.35 -18.32
C LEU A 46 3.70 -13.44 -19.53
N LEU A 47 3.71 -12.11 -19.30
CA LEU A 47 3.86 -11.08 -20.30
C LEU A 47 4.89 -10.03 -19.87
N ASP A 48 5.66 -9.52 -20.85
CA ASP A 48 6.59 -8.41 -20.63
C ASP A 48 5.90 -7.07 -20.86
N PHE A 49 5.50 -6.39 -19.80
CA PHE A 49 4.81 -5.10 -19.86
C PHE A 49 5.75 -3.88 -20.08
N SER A 50 7.02 -4.09 -20.45
CA SER A 50 7.96 -3.00 -20.70
C SER A 50 7.49 -2.06 -21.81
N LEU A 51 7.43 -0.76 -21.50
CA LEU A 51 7.11 0.31 -22.47
C LEU A 51 8.28 0.65 -23.40
N ILE A 52 9.51 0.27 -23.03
CA ILE A 52 10.73 0.58 -23.77
C ILE A 52 10.82 -0.27 -25.05
N LYS A 53 10.32 -1.50 -25.00
CA LYS A 53 10.31 -2.39 -26.17
C LYS A 53 9.17 -2.01 -27.11
N LEU A 54 9.49 -1.39 -28.23
CA LEU A 54 8.51 -0.94 -29.23
C LEU A 54 7.60 -2.06 -29.73
N THR A 55 8.12 -3.28 -29.86
CA THR A 55 7.34 -4.47 -30.25
C THR A 55 6.20 -4.77 -29.27
N ASN A 56 6.37 -4.48 -27.97
CA ASN A 56 5.38 -4.73 -26.95
C ASN A 56 4.08 -3.93 -27.18
N HIS A 57 4.17 -2.75 -27.80
CA HIS A 57 2.99 -1.94 -28.12
C HIS A 57 1.97 -2.64 -29.04
N PHE A 58 2.43 -3.64 -29.80
CA PHE A 58 1.59 -4.45 -30.69
C PHE A 58 1.39 -5.87 -30.17
N GLN A 59 2.45 -6.48 -29.66
CA GLN A 59 2.43 -7.89 -29.24
C GLN A 59 1.64 -8.10 -27.96
N ILE A 60 1.79 -7.23 -26.93
CA ILE A 60 1.13 -7.43 -25.64
C ILE A 60 -0.38 -7.29 -25.77
N PRO A 61 -0.95 -6.23 -26.39
CA PRO A 61 -2.40 -6.18 -26.61
C PRO A 61 -2.95 -7.38 -27.41
N ARG A 62 -2.19 -7.86 -28.42
CA ARG A 62 -2.61 -9.04 -29.20
C ARG A 62 -2.64 -10.32 -28.35
N ARG A 63 -1.62 -10.53 -27.50
CA ARG A 63 -1.55 -11.68 -26.60
C ARG A 63 -2.68 -11.62 -25.54
N ILE A 64 -2.89 -10.47 -24.89
CA ILE A 64 -3.99 -10.28 -23.93
C ILE A 64 -5.34 -10.55 -24.61
N LYS A 65 -5.54 -10.06 -25.84
CA LYS A 65 -6.76 -10.32 -26.63
C LYS A 65 -6.96 -11.82 -26.88
N GLY A 66 -5.89 -12.57 -27.14
CA GLY A 66 -5.92 -14.02 -27.28
C GLY A 66 -6.33 -14.73 -25.99
N ILE A 67 -5.74 -14.31 -24.87
CA ILE A 67 -6.08 -14.83 -23.52
C ILE A 67 -7.56 -14.58 -23.22
N VAL A 68 -8.05 -13.35 -23.40
CA VAL A 68 -9.46 -13.01 -23.16
C VAL A 68 -10.41 -13.84 -24.03
N LYS A 69 -10.12 -14.06 -25.29
CA LYS A 69 -10.95 -14.90 -26.17
C LYS A 69 -11.00 -16.37 -25.73
N LYS A 70 -9.90 -16.90 -25.20
CA LYS A 70 -9.80 -18.29 -24.71
C LYS A 70 -10.45 -18.44 -23.34
N PHE A 71 -10.10 -17.57 -22.40
CA PHE A 71 -10.51 -17.63 -21.00
C PHE A 71 -11.97 -17.17 -20.80
N LYS A 72 -12.43 -16.18 -21.59
CA LYS A 72 -13.77 -15.57 -21.55
C LYS A 72 -14.11 -15.06 -20.14
N PRO A 73 -13.35 -14.08 -19.61
CA PRO A 73 -13.63 -13.49 -18.32
C PRO A 73 -14.92 -12.68 -18.35
N ASP A 74 -15.67 -12.67 -17.25
CA ASP A 74 -16.83 -11.81 -17.04
C ASP A 74 -16.41 -10.39 -16.64
N ILE A 75 -15.25 -10.26 -16.03
CA ILE A 75 -14.65 -9.00 -15.61
C ILE A 75 -13.12 -9.04 -15.73
N VAL A 76 -12.52 -7.91 -16.02
CA VAL A 76 -11.06 -7.73 -16.02
C VAL A 76 -10.69 -6.72 -14.95
N HIS A 77 -9.82 -7.10 -14.03
CA HIS A 77 -9.29 -6.21 -13.00
C HIS A 77 -7.79 -6.02 -13.21
N VAL A 78 -7.37 -4.77 -13.32
CA VAL A 78 -5.98 -4.42 -13.56
C VAL A 78 -5.45 -3.59 -12.40
N HIS A 79 -4.32 -3.99 -11.85
CA HIS A 79 -3.62 -3.20 -10.86
C HIS A 79 -2.66 -2.22 -11.52
N GLN A 80 -2.60 -1.02 -10.96
CA GLN A 80 -1.82 0.13 -11.38
C GLN A 80 -2.29 0.79 -12.69
N ALA A 81 -2.48 2.10 -12.65
CA ALA A 81 -2.82 2.93 -13.81
C ALA A 81 -1.57 3.23 -14.68
N ASN A 82 -0.84 2.20 -15.09
CA ASN A 82 0.43 2.26 -15.83
C ASN A 82 0.40 1.37 -17.08
N ALA A 83 1.54 0.77 -17.47
CA ALA A 83 1.66 -0.11 -18.64
C ALA A 83 0.70 -1.30 -18.62
N TYR A 84 0.45 -1.89 -17.45
CA TYR A 84 -0.49 -3.01 -17.30
C TYR A 84 -1.90 -2.62 -17.74
N SER A 85 -2.44 -1.54 -17.19
CA SER A 85 -3.75 -1.01 -17.58
C SER A 85 -3.76 -0.50 -19.01
N TYR A 86 -2.70 0.19 -19.44
CA TYR A 86 -2.61 0.72 -20.79
C TYR A 86 -2.71 -0.36 -21.87
N TYR A 87 -1.92 -1.43 -21.77
CA TYR A 87 -1.96 -2.53 -22.74
C TYR A 87 -3.25 -3.33 -22.65
N THR A 88 -3.77 -3.57 -21.45
CA THR A 88 -5.02 -4.32 -21.23
C THR A 88 -6.21 -3.58 -21.84
N ILE A 89 -6.35 -2.29 -21.59
CA ILE A 89 -7.43 -1.47 -22.17
C ILE A 89 -7.35 -1.45 -23.70
N ARG A 90 -6.15 -1.35 -24.29
CA ARG A 90 -5.97 -1.43 -25.73
C ARG A 90 -6.37 -2.80 -26.30
N ALA A 91 -6.04 -3.87 -25.59
CA ALA A 91 -6.41 -5.22 -26.00
C ALA A 91 -7.93 -5.43 -26.01
N LEU A 92 -8.62 -4.82 -25.06
CA LEU A 92 -10.07 -4.97 -24.83
C LEU A 92 -10.91 -3.99 -25.66
N SER A 93 -10.29 -3.15 -26.50
CA SER A 93 -11.03 -2.29 -27.43
C SER A 93 -11.93 -3.14 -28.33
N GLY A 94 -13.26 -2.90 -28.27
CA GLY A 94 -14.28 -3.68 -28.99
C GLY A 94 -14.83 -4.89 -28.22
N PHE A 95 -14.45 -5.10 -26.96
CA PHE A 95 -15.12 -6.03 -26.05
C PHE A 95 -16.04 -5.27 -25.09
N HIS A 96 -17.14 -5.91 -24.70
CA HIS A 96 -18.10 -5.37 -23.70
C HIS A 96 -17.86 -5.96 -22.32
N ILE A 97 -16.58 -6.13 -21.93
CA ILE A 97 -16.18 -6.65 -20.62
C ILE A 97 -15.83 -5.46 -19.72
N PRO A 98 -16.40 -5.36 -18.51
CA PRO A 98 -16.06 -4.29 -17.58
C PRO A 98 -14.57 -4.39 -17.15
N ILE A 99 -13.93 -3.22 -17.07
CA ILE A 99 -12.52 -3.09 -16.67
C ILE A 99 -12.45 -2.28 -15.38
N VAL A 100 -12.02 -2.92 -14.30
CA VAL A 100 -11.70 -2.24 -13.03
C VAL A 100 -10.20 -1.95 -12.99
N VAL A 101 -9.82 -0.78 -12.52
CA VAL A 101 -8.42 -0.40 -12.33
C VAL A 101 -8.18 0.01 -10.90
N THR A 102 -7.33 -0.74 -10.17
CA THR A 102 -6.87 -0.39 -8.81
C THR A 102 -5.61 0.46 -8.89
N ALA A 103 -5.64 1.66 -8.34
CA ALA A 103 -4.45 2.49 -8.14
C ALA A 103 -3.67 2.02 -6.90
N TRP A 104 -2.32 2.12 -6.97
CA TRP A 104 -1.41 1.72 -5.86
C TRP A 104 -0.67 2.90 -5.23
N GLY A 105 -0.94 4.13 -5.61
CA GLY A 105 -0.32 5.35 -5.12
C GLY A 105 0.67 5.94 -6.11
N SER A 106 1.84 5.36 -6.32
CA SER A 106 2.88 5.94 -7.17
C SER A 106 2.46 6.17 -8.63
N ASP A 107 1.56 5.36 -9.14
CA ASP A 107 0.99 5.46 -10.48
C ASP A 107 0.08 6.69 -10.67
N ILE A 108 -0.53 7.19 -9.62
CA ILE A 108 -1.38 8.38 -9.60
C ILE A 108 -0.65 9.60 -9.00
N LEU A 109 0.01 9.41 -7.86
CA LEU A 109 0.58 10.52 -7.08
C LEU A 109 1.94 10.99 -7.60
N VAL A 110 2.70 10.09 -8.23
CA VAL A 110 4.09 10.35 -8.65
C VAL A 110 4.27 10.31 -10.17
N ALA A 111 3.83 9.23 -10.84
CA ALA A 111 4.10 9.03 -12.26
C ALA A 111 3.63 10.18 -13.16
N PRO A 112 2.43 10.78 -12.98
CA PRO A 112 1.98 11.90 -13.81
C PRO A 112 2.83 13.16 -13.69
N LYS A 113 3.57 13.32 -12.57
CA LYS A 113 4.46 14.46 -12.32
C LYS A 113 5.86 14.26 -12.95
N ARG A 114 6.24 13.01 -13.26
CA ARG A 114 7.54 12.67 -13.84
C ARG A 114 7.66 12.92 -15.34
N GLY A 115 6.54 13.12 -16.05
CA GLY A 115 6.59 13.42 -17.48
C GLY A 115 5.24 13.41 -18.19
N PHE A 116 5.18 14.16 -19.29
CA PHE A 116 3.97 14.34 -20.08
C PHE A 116 3.40 13.01 -20.64
N LEU A 117 4.26 12.11 -21.11
CA LEU A 117 3.82 10.83 -21.66
C LEU A 117 3.19 9.93 -20.61
N LEU A 118 3.76 9.89 -19.40
CA LEU A 118 3.21 9.14 -18.29
C LEU A 118 1.86 9.72 -17.86
N LYS A 119 1.76 11.05 -17.78
CA LYS A 119 0.47 11.72 -17.50
C LYS A 119 -0.59 11.36 -18.55
N ARG A 120 -0.24 11.39 -19.83
CA ARG A 120 -1.17 11.03 -20.92
C ARG A 120 -1.57 9.55 -20.87
N MET A 121 -0.66 8.66 -20.49
CA MET A 121 -0.98 7.25 -20.31
C MET A 121 -1.99 7.05 -19.16
N VAL A 122 -1.77 7.67 -18.01
CA VAL A 122 -2.73 7.61 -16.89
C VAL A 122 -4.08 8.20 -17.30
N GLN A 123 -4.10 9.36 -17.96
CA GLN A 123 -5.34 9.95 -18.49
C GLN A 123 -6.06 9.02 -19.48
N TYR A 124 -5.33 8.31 -20.33
CA TYR A 124 -5.89 7.33 -21.24
C TYR A 124 -6.56 6.18 -20.49
N VAL A 125 -5.94 5.70 -19.41
CA VAL A 125 -6.47 4.65 -18.52
C VAL A 125 -7.76 5.15 -17.84
N LEU A 126 -7.70 6.33 -17.20
CA LEU A 126 -8.85 6.92 -16.50
C LEU A 126 -10.05 7.18 -17.44
N LYS A 127 -9.80 7.51 -18.71
CA LYS A 127 -10.86 7.73 -19.69
C LYS A 127 -11.60 6.45 -20.10
N ARG A 128 -10.99 5.27 -19.95
CA ARG A 128 -11.49 4.03 -20.57
C ARG A 128 -11.75 2.90 -19.59
N GLY A 129 -11.30 3.00 -18.35
CA GLY A 129 -11.70 2.08 -17.28
C GLY A 129 -13.20 2.22 -17.00
N THR A 130 -13.85 1.13 -16.64
CA THR A 130 -15.27 1.12 -16.27
C THR A 130 -15.48 1.59 -14.85
N ALA A 131 -14.61 1.13 -13.94
CA ALA A 131 -14.57 1.54 -12.55
C ALA A 131 -13.11 1.57 -12.06
N PHE A 132 -12.91 2.25 -10.95
CA PHE A 132 -11.59 2.43 -10.35
C PHE A 132 -11.66 2.14 -8.86
N THR A 133 -10.54 1.77 -8.27
CA THR A 133 -10.44 1.71 -6.81
C THR A 133 -9.22 2.49 -6.33
N SER A 134 -9.38 3.09 -5.17
CA SER A 134 -8.37 3.87 -4.47
C SER A 134 -8.37 3.47 -3.00
N ASP A 135 -7.22 3.39 -2.38
CA ASP A 135 -7.10 3.08 -0.96
C ASP A 135 -7.27 4.30 -0.04
N SER A 136 -7.40 5.50 -0.63
CA SER A 136 -7.62 6.76 0.09
C SER A 136 -8.52 7.71 -0.69
N VAL A 137 -9.25 8.55 0.02
CA VAL A 137 -10.06 9.65 -0.55
C VAL A 137 -9.14 10.62 -1.29
N PHE A 138 -7.99 10.94 -0.69
CA PHE A 138 -6.99 11.83 -1.28
C PHE A 138 -6.55 11.36 -2.68
N MET A 139 -6.17 10.09 -2.81
CA MET A 139 -5.76 9.56 -4.12
C MET A 139 -6.92 9.54 -5.12
N ALA A 140 -8.14 9.25 -4.68
CA ALA A 140 -9.33 9.32 -5.54
C ALA A 140 -9.57 10.75 -6.05
N GLU A 141 -9.35 11.77 -5.22
CA GLU A 141 -9.43 13.17 -5.66
C GLU A 141 -8.33 13.52 -6.66
N GLU A 142 -7.10 13.06 -6.45
CA GLU A 142 -6.02 13.24 -7.44
C GLU A 142 -6.35 12.57 -8.78
N MET A 143 -6.98 11.38 -8.77
CA MET A 143 -7.49 10.76 -10.00
C MET A 143 -8.52 11.65 -10.69
N ARG A 144 -9.48 12.24 -9.97
CA ARG A 144 -10.47 13.18 -10.51
C ARG A 144 -9.81 14.43 -11.07
N ARG A 145 -8.78 14.98 -10.39
CA ARG A 145 -8.01 16.14 -10.87
C ARG A 145 -7.24 15.88 -12.15
N LEU A 146 -6.78 14.65 -12.39
CA LEU A 146 -6.11 14.27 -13.63
C LEU A 146 -7.06 14.28 -14.84
N PHE A 147 -8.37 14.14 -14.62
CA PHE A 147 -9.37 14.17 -15.68
C PHE A 147 -10.70 14.80 -15.23
N PRO A 148 -10.74 16.17 -14.98
CA PRO A 148 -11.89 16.83 -14.36
C PRO A 148 -13.21 16.75 -15.15
N SER A 149 -13.14 16.53 -16.47
CA SER A 149 -14.30 16.45 -17.34
C SER A 149 -15.03 15.10 -17.27
N LEU A 150 -14.49 14.10 -16.55
CA LEU A 150 -15.07 12.77 -16.39
C LEU A 150 -15.56 12.54 -14.98
N LYS A 151 -16.80 12.07 -14.86
CA LYS A 151 -17.31 11.51 -13.61
C LYS A 151 -16.76 10.07 -13.46
N LEU A 152 -15.66 9.93 -12.75
CA LEU A 152 -15.07 8.63 -12.49
C LEU A 152 -15.85 7.86 -11.42
N ASN A 153 -16.19 6.59 -11.70
CA ASN A 153 -16.71 5.66 -10.70
C ASN A 153 -15.54 5.11 -9.88
N ILE A 154 -15.30 5.65 -8.68
CA ILE A 154 -14.17 5.29 -7.83
C ILE A 154 -14.67 4.76 -6.50
N LEU A 155 -14.36 3.51 -6.20
CA LEU A 155 -14.56 2.89 -4.90
C LEU A 155 -13.35 3.21 -3.98
N ILE A 156 -13.63 3.64 -2.75
CA ILE A 156 -12.60 3.77 -1.72
C ILE A 156 -12.52 2.46 -0.95
N ALA A 157 -11.47 1.68 -1.23
CA ALA A 157 -11.21 0.41 -0.58
C ALA A 157 -9.71 0.09 -0.62
N ASN A 158 -9.16 -0.34 0.51
CA ASN A 158 -7.82 -0.92 0.60
C ASN A 158 -7.90 -2.45 0.60
N PHE A 159 -6.75 -3.14 0.68
CA PHE A 159 -6.77 -4.61 0.70
C PHE A 159 -7.06 -5.18 2.09
N GLY A 160 -7.14 -4.32 3.10
CA GLY A 160 -7.44 -4.68 4.47
C GLY A 160 -6.36 -5.51 5.15
N ILE A 161 -6.47 -5.55 6.47
CA ILE A 161 -5.63 -6.39 7.32
C ILE A 161 -6.46 -7.51 7.96
N GLY A 162 -5.81 -8.64 8.27
CA GLY A 162 -6.37 -9.62 9.19
C GLY A 162 -6.20 -9.10 10.62
N ILE A 163 -7.24 -9.16 11.42
CA ILE A 163 -7.12 -8.87 12.85
C ILE A 163 -6.84 -10.19 13.56
N ASP A 164 -5.60 -10.39 13.92
CA ASP A 164 -5.17 -11.38 14.91
C ASP A 164 -3.97 -10.78 15.67
N PRO A 165 -4.20 -9.74 16.47
CA PRO A 165 -3.13 -9.11 17.24
C PRO A 165 -2.65 -10.10 18.29
N GLN A 166 -1.38 -10.49 18.23
CA GLN A 166 -0.73 -11.17 19.33
C GLN A 166 -0.84 -10.27 20.56
N GLN A 167 -1.41 -10.79 21.64
CA GLN A 167 -1.47 -10.07 22.90
C GLN A 167 -0.16 -10.28 23.68
N LEU A 168 0.79 -9.38 23.46
CA LEU A 168 2.06 -9.33 24.19
C LEU A 168 2.13 -8.05 25.02
N PRO A 169 2.82 -8.07 26.16
CA PRO A 169 3.07 -6.84 26.93
C PRO A 169 3.80 -5.79 26.09
N LYS A 170 3.33 -4.56 26.13
CA LYS A 170 3.97 -3.43 25.45
C LYS A 170 5.32 -3.09 26.10
N GLU A 171 6.33 -3.01 25.27
CA GLU A 171 7.70 -2.62 25.64
C GLU A 171 7.99 -1.19 25.14
N ASN A 172 9.01 -0.54 25.69
CA ASN A 172 9.48 0.77 25.23
C ASN A 172 10.20 0.63 23.87
N ILE A 173 9.46 0.22 22.86
CA ILE A 173 9.94 0.00 21.50
C ILE A 173 9.24 0.98 20.56
N ILE A 174 10.05 1.61 19.70
CA ILE A 174 9.63 2.31 18.49
C ILE A 174 9.92 1.36 17.32
N TYR A 175 8.93 1.09 16.49
CA TYR A 175 9.04 0.15 15.39
C TYR A 175 8.83 0.82 14.03
N SER A 176 9.68 0.50 13.05
CA SER A 176 9.52 0.84 11.63
C SER A 176 9.84 -0.36 10.76
N ASN A 177 8.97 -0.67 9.80
CA ASN A 177 9.18 -1.74 8.81
C ASN A 177 9.15 -1.23 7.38
N ARG A 178 9.50 0.05 7.20
CA ARG A 178 9.56 0.66 5.87
C ARG A 178 10.87 0.34 5.18
N LEU A 179 10.83 0.19 3.84
CA LEU A 179 12.00 -0.09 3.03
C LEU A 179 13.07 1.02 3.16
N HIS A 180 14.33 0.66 3.06
CA HIS A 180 15.47 1.58 3.19
C HIS A 180 15.77 2.24 1.83
N PHE A 181 14.87 3.13 1.41
CA PHE A 181 15.00 3.98 0.22
C PHE A 181 14.69 5.44 0.60
N PRO A 182 15.19 6.43 -0.15
CA PRO A 182 15.01 7.86 0.14
C PRO A 182 13.55 8.25 0.39
N LEU A 183 12.62 7.62 -0.33
CA LEU A 183 11.18 7.84 -0.20
C LEU A 183 10.68 7.68 1.24
N TYR A 184 11.25 6.75 2.01
CA TYR A 184 10.76 6.37 3.35
C TYR A 184 11.45 7.12 4.50
N ARG A 185 12.51 7.89 4.23
CA ARG A 185 13.18 8.80 5.19
C ARG A 185 13.60 8.14 6.50
N ILE A 186 14.12 6.91 6.44
CA ILE A 186 14.58 6.20 7.64
C ILE A 186 15.74 6.95 8.32
N ASP A 187 16.55 7.69 7.59
CA ASP A 187 17.58 8.58 8.13
C ASP A 187 16.99 9.65 9.07
N GLN A 188 15.81 10.22 8.73
CA GLN A 188 15.13 11.20 9.59
C GLN A 188 14.52 10.53 10.82
N VAL A 189 14.03 9.30 10.71
CA VAL A 189 13.58 8.49 11.86
C VAL A 189 14.75 8.30 12.85
N ILE A 190 15.93 7.92 12.37
CA ILE A 190 17.13 7.72 13.19
C ILE A 190 17.58 9.04 13.84
N LYS A 191 17.63 10.13 13.08
CA LYS A 191 18.02 11.45 13.59
C LYS A 191 17.07 11.94 14.70
N SER A 192 15.77 11.82 14.50
CA SER A 192 14.77 12.17 15.50
C SER A 192 14.88 11.26 16.74
N PHE A 193 15.09 9.95 16.54
CA PHE A 193 15.32 9.02 17.65
C PHE A 193 16.57 9.37 18.48
N ASN A 194 17.65 9.81 17.84
CA ASN A 194 18.85 10.28 18.55
C ASN A 194 18.55 11.50 19.44
N LEU A 195 17.68 12.42 19.01
CA LEU A 195 17.24 13.54 19.85
C LEU A 195 16.37 13.04 21.02
N PHE A 196 15.38 12.22 20.71
CA PHE A 196 14.46 11.61 21.68
C PHE A 196 15.20 10.79 22.74
N SER A 197 16.16 9.95 22.34
CA SER A 197 16.91 9.07 23.25
C SER A 197 17.74 9.79 24.30
N LYS A 198 17.92 11.10 24.18
CA LYS A 198 18.61 11.98 25.15
C LYS A 198 17.67 12.59 26.19
N THR A 199 16.36 12.45 26.01
CA THR A 199 15.36 12.90 26.99
C THR A 199 15.23 11.88 28.13
N ASP A 200 14.73 12.32 29.29
CA ASP A 200 14.56 11.45 30.46
C ASP A 200 13.68 10.22 30.17
N GLN A 201 12.61 10.40 29.38
CA GLN A 201 11.72 9.30 29.00
C GLN A 201 12.26 8.49 27.82
N GLY A 202 12.81 9.15 26.80
CA GLY A 202 13.32 8.52 25.58
C GLY A 202 14.55 7.63 25.82
N ASN A 203 15.30 7.89 26.89
CA ASN A 203 16.48 7.09 27.26
C ASN A 203 16.17 5.60 27.47
N TYR A 204 14.95 5.26 27.84
CA TYR A 204 14.50 3.88 28.06
C TYR A 204 13.95 3.18 26.80
N TYR A 205 13.88 3.90 25.66
CA TYR A 205 13.34 3.35 24.42
C TYR A 205 14.42 2.74 23.52
N LYS A 206 14.01 1.75 22.75
CA LYS A 206 14.78 1.19 21.64
C LYS A 206 14.05 1.45 20.32
N LEU A 207 14.82 1.66 19.25
CA LEU A 207 14.32 1.75 17.89
C LEU A 207 14.63 0.44 17.16
N ILE A 208 13.59 -0.24 16.66
CA ILE A 208 13.74 -1.42 15.81
C ILE A 208 13.35 -1.04 14.38
N ILE A 209 14.30 -1.23 13.46
CA ILE A 209 14.18 -0.95 12.05
C ILE A 209 14.22 -2.28 11.28
N ALA A 210 13.06 -2.71 10.78
CA ALA A 210 12.96 -3.89 9.93
C ALA A 210 13.03 -3.48 8.44
N ALA A 211 13.00 -4.48 7.55
CA ALA A 211 13.24 -4.37 6.11
C ALA A 211 14.70 -4.07 5.73
N THR A 212 14.93 -3.88 4.44
CA THR A 212 16.24 -3.56 3.84
C THR A 212 16.02 -2.68 2.61
N GLY A 213 17.10 -2.15 2.04
CA GLY A 213 17.07 -1.38 0.80
C GLY A 213 18.44 -0.80 0.45
N ALA A 214 18.47 0.07 -0.55
CA ALA A 214 19.73 0.63 -1.05
C ALA A 214 20.49 1.44 0.00
N GLU A 215 19.77 2.08 0.94
CA GLU A 215 20.38 2.95 1.98
C GLU A 215 20.77 2.19 3.26
N THR A 216 20.59 0.84 3.34
CA THR A 216 20.77 0.09 4.60
C THR A 216 22.15 0.34 5.23
N GLU A 217 23.24 0.31 4.47
CA GLU A 217 24.59 0.50 5.00
C GLU A 217 24.88 1.96 5.41
N GLU A 218 24.30 2.91 4.69
CA GLU A 218 24.36 4.33 5.04
C GLU A 218 23.64 4.61 6.36
N LEU A 219 22.48 3.97 6.57
CA LEU A 219 21.71 4.09 7.81
C LEU A 219 22.43 3.46 9.00
N ARG A 220 23.11 2.32 8.82
CA ARG A 220 23.98 1.72 9.85
C ARG A 220 25.15 2.65 10.21
N THR A 221 25.78 3.25 9.21
CA THR A 221 26.86 4.22 9.41
C THR A 221 26.35 5.46 10.17
N LEU A 222 25.17 5.94 9.86
CA LEU A 222 24.53 7.05 10.56
C LEU A 222 24.33 6.73 12.05
N VAL A 223 23.79 5.55 12.38
CA VAL A 223 23.60 5.09 13.77
C VAL A 223 24.91 5.08 14.52
N LYS A 224 25.99 4.55 13.92
CA LYS A 224 27.34 4.55 14.50
C LYS A 224 27.89 5.97 14.69
N THR A 225 27.71 6.84 13.71
CA THR A 225 28.18 8.24 13.79
C THR A 225 27.47 9.01 14.91
N LEU A 226 26.21 8.67 15.21
CA LEU A 226 25.45 9.27 16.29
C LEU A 226 25.73 8.65 17.67
N GLY A 227 26.43 7.52 17.72
CA GLY A 227 26.77 6.81 18.96
C GLY A 227 25.57 6.22 19.69
N ILE A 228 24.63 5.65 18.94
CA ILE A 228 23.37 5.08 19.47
C ILE A 228 23.17 3.61 19.07
N GLU A 229 24.26 2.88 18.79
CA GLU A 229 24.22 1.47 18.35
C GLU A 229 23.57 0.54 19.39
N ASP A 230 23.71 0.86 20.66
CA ASP A 230 23.12 0.11 21.77
C ASP A 230 21.60 0.25 21.87
N LYS A 231 21.03 1.27 21.22
CA LYS A 231 19.58 1.60 21.22
C LYS A 231 18.87 1.35 19.91
N VAL A 232 19.59 1.04 18.81
CA VAL A 232 19.01 0.84 17.48
C VAL A 232 19.31 -0.57 16.98
N GLU A 233 18.25 -1.33 16.72
CA GLU A 233 18.32 -2.66 16.12
C GLU A 233 17.90 -2.62 14.65
N PHE A 234 18.74 -3.13 13.74
CA PHE A 234 18.38 -3.43 12.36
C PHE A 234 17.99 -4.90 12.24
N ALA A 235 16.70 -5.18 12.29
CA ALA A 235 16.15 -6.54 12.24
C ALA A 235 16.24 -7.20 10.86
N GLY A 236 16.57 -6.43 9.80
CA GLY A 236 16.61 -6.93 8.44
C GLY A 236 15.22 -7.26 7.91
N TRP A 237 15.15 -8.12 6.89
CA TRP A 237 13.85 -8.59 6.39
C TRP A 237 13.23 -9.57 7.38
N VAL A 238 12.02 -9.29 7.82
CA VAL A 238 11.27 -10.11 8.77
C VAL A 238 10.09 -10.80 8.09
N ASN A 239 9.79 -12.04 8.51
CA ASN A 239 8.58 -12.73 8.08
C ASN A 239 7.32 -12.15 8.77
N LYS A 240 6.15 -12.64 8.37
CA LYS A 240 4.86 -12.14 8.86
C LYS A 240 4.72 -12.31 10.38
N GLU A 241 5.13 -13.43 10.91
CA GLU A 241 5.05 -13.77 12.33
C GLU A 241 5.92 -12.86 13.18
N LYS A 242 7.17 -12.63 12.74
CA LYS A 242 8.10 -11.73 13.44
C LYS A 242 7.67 -10.27 13.34
N ASN A 243 7.12 -9.86 12.19
CA ASN A 243 6.54 -8.53 12.01
C ASN A 243 5.37 -8.30 12.98
N ALA A 244 4.47 -9.29 13.13
CA ALA A 244 3.36 -9.24 14.07
C ALA A 244 3.86 -9.16 15.54
N GLU A 245 4.92 -9.91 15.90
CA GLU A 245 5.55 -9.83 17.23
C GLU A 245 6.09 -8.43 17.53
N TYR A 246 6.79 -7.79 16.57
CA TYR A 246 7.30 -6.43 16.76
C TYR A 246 6.17 -5.42 16.94
N TYR A 247 5.12 -5.48 16.13
CA TYR A 247 3.95 -4.63 16.34
C TYR A 247 3.30 -4.86 17.70
N ALA A 248 3.14 -6.11 18.13
CA ALA A 248 2.52 -6.44 19.41
C ALA A 248 3.28 -5.86 20.60
N LYS A 249 4.63 -5.86 20.54
CA LYS A 249 5.51 -5.34 21.60
C LYS A 249 5.70 -3.83 21.54
N ALA A 250 5.67 -3.22 20.34
CA ALA A 250 5.99 -1.80 20.18
C ALA A 250 4.89 -0.90 20.76
N LYS A 251 5.28 0.14 21.53
CA LYS A 251 4.39 1.22 21.94
C LYS A 251 4.14 2.23 20.84
N ILE A 252 5.15 2.47 20.00
CA ILE A 252 5.12 3.49 18.95
C ILE A 252 5.47 2.81 17.62
N TYR A 253 4.69 3.12 16.59
CA TYR A 253 5.02 2.79 15.21
C TYR A 253 5.37 4.08 14.46
N VAL A 254 6.41 4.06 13.61
CA VAL A 254 6.81 5.23 12.83
C VAL A 254 6.87 4.94 11.33
N SER A 255 6.26 5.83 10.55
CA SER A 255 6.31 5.82 9.09
C SER A 255 6.16 7.25 8.55
N ILE A 256 7.26 7.84 8.03
CA ILE A 256 7.30 9.24 7.59
C ILE A 256 7.73 9.41 6.12
N PRO A 257 7.14 8.66 5.16
CA PRO A 257 7.51 8.77 3.76
C PRO A 257 7.23 10.17 3.17
N GLU A 258 7.85 10.48 2.03
CA GLU A 258 7.56 11.69 1.25
C GLU A 258 6.23 11.63 0.50
N SER A 259 5.83 10.42 0.12
CA SER A 259 4.59 10.15 -0.60
C SER A 259 4.13 8.74 -0.25
N ASP A 260 2.87 8.64 0.10
CA ASP A 260 2.19 7.36 0.31
C ASP A 260 0.68 7.55 0.07
N ALA A 261 0.00 6.44 -0.13
CA ALA A 261 -1.44 6.34 -0.01
C ALA A 261 -1.74 5.68 1.36
N THR A 262 -2.76 4.86 1.50
CA THR A 262 -2.99 4.14 2.77
C THR A 262 -1.99 3.00 2.94
N ALA A 263 -1.02 3.18 3.82
CA ALA A 263 -0.04 2.14 4.12
C ALA A 263 -0.66 1.01 4.95
N ILE A 264 -0.59 -0.22 4.46
CA ILE A 264 -1.04 -1.42 5.21
C ILE A 264 -0.33 -1.52 6.56
N SER A 265 0.96 -1.19 6.60
CA SER A 265 1.75 -1.16 7.83
C SER A 265 1.23 -0.19 8.89
N LEU A 266 0.61 0.92 8.50
CA LEU A 266 -0.08 1.83 9.42
C LEU A 266 -1.33 1.15 10.01
N LEU A 267 -2.13 0.47 9.18
CA LEU A 267 -3.32 -0.23 9.64
C LEU A 267 -2.96 -1.37 10.61
N GLU A 268 -1.89 -2.13 10.30
CA GLU A 268 -1.36 -3.18 11.17
C GLU A 268 -0.92 -2.61 12.53
N ALA A 269 -0.22 -1.48 12.54
CA ALA A 269 0.21 -0.80 13.76
C ALA A 269 -0.97 -0.32 14.61
N MET A 270 -1.99 0.29 13.98
CA MET A 270 -3.21 0.74 14.66
C MET A 270 -3.97 -0.44 15.28
N ALA A 271 -4.11 -1.55 14.54
CA ALA A 271 -4.76 -2.77 15.03
C ALA A 271 -3.98 -3.42 16.18
N SER A 272 -2.66 -3.29 16.17
CA SER A 272 -1.76 -3.84 17.19
C SER A 272 -1.53 -2.89 18.38
N GLU A 273 -2.36 -1.86 18.56
CA GLU A 273 -2.30 -0.94 19.70
C GLU A 273 -1.01 -0.09 19.78
N CYS A 274 -0.33 0.13 18.66
CA CYS A 274 0.75 1.11 18.60
C CYS A 274 0.18 2.53 18.51
N ILE A 275 0.89 3.50 19.08
CA ILE A 275 0.64 4.92 18.78
C ILE A 275 1.36 5.27 17.47
N PRO A 276 0.65 5.58 16.40
CA PRO A 276 1.28 5.88 15.12
C PRO A 276 1.91 7.27 15.11
N VAL A 277 3.12 7.36 14.53
CA VAL A 277 3.83 8.61 14.20
C VAL A 277 4.01 8.62 12.68
N VAL A 278 3.32 9.52 12.00
CA VAL A 278 3.23 9.52 10.53
C VAL A 278 3.56 10.88 9.94
N SER A 279 4.02 10.91 8.67
CA SER A 279 4.24 12.15 7.94
C SER A 279 2.95 12.92 7.70
N ASP A 280 3.08 14.25 7.53
CA ASP A 280 1.99 15.15 7.16
C ASP A 280 1.58 14.94 5.69
N LEU A 281 0.95 13.79 5.43
CA LEU A 281 0.36 13.45 4.14
C LEU A 281 -1.16 13.41 4.26
N PRO A 282 -1.90 13.89 3.24
CA PRO A 282 -3.36 13.86 3.27
C PRO A 282 -3.92 12.45 3.51
N ALA A 283 -3.35 11.40 2.92
CA ALA A 283 -3.79 10.04 3.13
C ALA A 283 -3.58 9.56 4.58
N ASN A 284 -2.50 9.98 5.24
CA ASN A 284 -2.28 9.67 6.66
C ASN A 284 -3.31 10.37 7.55
N LYS A 285 -3.73 11.58 7.19
CA LYS A 285 -4.74 12.36 7.94
C LYS A 285 -6.16 11.79 7.79
N GLU A 286 -6.39 10.86 6.88
CA GLU A 286 -7.65 10.10 6.83
C GLU A 286 -7.75 9.08 7.99
N TRP A 287 -6.60 8.68 8.56
CA TRP A 287 -6.50 7.71 9.64
C TRP A 287 -6.08 8.33 10.97
N ILE A 288 -5.24 9.35 10.94
CA ILE A 288 -4.62 9.94 12.13
C ILE A 288 -5.05 11.39 12.31
N ASN A 289 -5.71 11.67 13.42
CA ASN A 289 -5.95 12.99 13.97
C ASN A 289 -4.81 13.31 14.95
N ASP A 290 -4.04 14.33 14.62
CA ASP A 290 -2.86 14.72 15.40
C ASP A 290 -3.17 14.91 16.90
N GLN A 291 -2.33 14.37 17.76
CA GLN A 291 -2.43 14.37 19.23
C GLN A 291 -3.70 13.70 19.80
N ILE A 292 -4.56 13.12 18.98
CA ILE A 292 -5.79 12.42 19.42
C ILE A 292 -5.59 10.91 19.38
N ASN A 293 -5.25 10.37 18.20
CA ASN A 293 -5.06 8.92 18.01
C ASN A 293 -3.69 8.55 17.41
N GLY A 294 -2.79 9.51 17.31
CA GLY A 294 -1.43 9.39 16.83
C GLY A 294 -0.79 10.77 16.69
N VAL A 295 0.36 10.81 16.03
CA VAL A 295 1.12 12.05 15.77
C VAL A 295 1.31 12.26 14.28
N VAL A 296 1.00 13.46 13.80
CA VAL A 296 1.30 13.91 12.44
C VAL A 296 2.54 14.80 12.48
N VAL A 297 3.64 14.33 11.91
CA VAL A 297 4.95 15.01 11.95
C VAL A 297 4.95 16.20 10.99
N SER A 298 4.98 17.40 11.53
CA SER A 298 5.05 18.65 10.76
C SER A 298 6.50 19.07 10.45
N ASP A 299 7.45 18.83 11.35
CA ASP A 299 8.89 19.09 11.14
C ASP A 299 9.72 17.82 11.40
N ILE A 300 10.22 17.23 10.32
CA ILE A 300 11.02 15.99 10.36
C ILE A 300 12.43 16.16 10.95
N ARG A 301 12.88 17.39 11.21
CA ARG A 301 14.23 17.69 11.73
C ARG A 301 14.28 17.72 13.25
N GLN A 302 13.13 17.63 13.92
CA GLN A 302 13.02 17.68 15.38
C GLN A 302 12.75 16.30 15.98
N ASP A 303 12.77 16.23 17.31
CA ASP A 303 12.22 15.10 18.04
C ASP A 303 10.69 15.09 17.90
N PHE A 304 10.18 14.15 17.13
CA PHE A 304 8.72 13.93 16.97
C PHE A 304 8.22 12.75 17.81
N PHE A 305 9.09 12.03 18.53
CA PHE A 305 8.66 10.90 19.36
C PHE A 305 8.15 11.35 20.73
N SER A 306 8.71 12.42 21.29
CA SER A 306 8.20 12.98 22.55
C SER A 306 6.72 13.37 22.46
N ALA A 307 6.25 13.78 21.28
CA ALA A 307 4.85 14.07 21.04
C ALA A 307 3.96 12.83 21.20
N ALA A 308 4.45 11.63 20.84
CA ALA A 308 3.71 10.39 20.96
C ALA A 308 3.49 9.98 22.43
N LEU A 309 4.37 10.38 23.35
CA LEU A 309 4.19 10.12 24.78
C LEU A 309 3.10 10.98 25.42
N ASN A 310 2.72 12.10 24.79
CA ASN A 310 1.64 12.97 25.27
C ASN A 310 0.26 12.50 24.79
N VAL A 311 0.17 11.59 23.84
CA VAL A 311 -1.08 11.00 23.37
C VAL A 311 -1.67 10.13 24.46
N GLN A 312 -2.96 10.30 24.78
CA GLN A 312 -3.69 9.47 25.73
C GLN A 312 -3.87 8.05 25.15
N ALA A 313 -2.96 7.14 25.48
CA ALA A 313 -2.83 5.84 24.83
C ALA A 313 -4.14 5.04 24.79
N GLU A 314 -4.85 4.88 25.92
CA GLU A 314 -6.10 4.09 25.96
C GLU A 314 -7.17 4.65 25.01
N LYS A 315 -7.33 5.98 25.00
CA LYS A 315 -8.29 6.65 24.12
C LYS A 315 -7.89 6.53 22.66
N ALA A 316 -6.61 6.73 22.34
CA ALA A 316 -6.07 6.60 20.99
C ALA A 316 -6.26 5.18 20.45
N ILE A 317 -5.93 4.17 21.25
CA ILE A 317 -6.10 2.75 20.90
C ILE A 317 -7.58 2.42 20.61
N ALA A 318 -8.51 2.90 21.45
CA ALA A 318 -9.93 2.67 21.23
C ALA A 318 -10.42 3.29 19.91
N ILE A 319 -9.98 4.52 19.59
CA ILE A 319 -10.31 5.18 18.33
C ILE A 319 -9.71 4.38 17.15
N ASN A 320 -8.43 4.00 17.25
CA ASN A 320 -7.73 3.27 16.21
C ASN A 320 -8.40 1.92 15.91
N LYS A 321 -8.72 1.15 16.92
CA LYS A 321 -9.45 -0.13 16.76
C LYS A 321 -10.78 0.06 16.05
N LYS A 322 -11.58 1.02 16.46
CA LYS A 322 -12.86 1.32 15.83
C LYS A 322 -12.68 1.67 14.34
N MET A 323 -11.72 2.53 14.00
CA MET A 323 -11.44 2.89 12.60
C MET A 323 -11.01 1.67 11.77
N ILE A 324 -10.19 0.78 12.34
CA ILE A 324 -9.77 -0.45 11.68
C ILE A 324 -10.97 -1.40 11.48
N GLU A 325 -11.80 -1.61 12.49
CA GLU A 325 -13.00 -2.45 12.39
C GLU A 325 -13.96 -1.97 11.30
N GLU A 326 -14.16 -0.65 11.21
CA GLU A 326 -15.08 -0.04 10.24
C GLU A 326 -14.52 0.02 8.80
N ASN A 327 -13.19 0.19 8.63
CA ASN A 327 -12.62 0.53 7.32
C ASN A 327 -11.35 -0.24 6.93
N GLY A 328 -10.62 -0.82 7.90
CA GLY A 328 -9.28 -1.37 7.71
C GLY A 328 -9.22 -2.88 7.55
N THR A 329 -10.28 -3.63 7.84
CA THR A 329 -10.25 -5.09 7.84
C THR A 329 -10.41 -5.69 6.44
N LYS A 330 -9.87 -6.90 6.24
CA LYS A 330 -10.09 -7.68 5.01
C LYS A 330 -11.59 -7.94 4.78
N VAL A 331 -12.34 -8.23 5.85
CA VAL A 331 -13.77 -8.54 5.74
C VAL A 331 -14.55 -7.36 5.17
N VAL A 332 -14.37 -6.18 5.73
CA VAL A 332 -15.06 -4.96 5.28
C VAL A 332 -14.67 -4.61 3.84
N ASN A 333 -13.37 -4.65 3.52
CA ASN A 333 -12.92 -4.28 2.19
C ASN A 333 -13.31 -5.33 1.14
N ARG A 334 -13.30 -6.61 1.48
CA ARG A 334 -13.81 -7.69 0.63
C ARG A 334 -15.25 -7.42 0.19
N MET A 335 -16.14 -7.08 1.12
CA MET A 335 -17.53 -6.78 0.81
C MET A 335 -17.66 -5.59 -0.14
N LYS A 336 -16.86 -4.53 0.05
CA LYS A 336 -16.82 -3.39 -0.87
C LYS A 336 -16.44 -3.81 -2.31
N PHE A 337 -15.45 -4.71 -2.47
CA PHE A 337 -15.08 -5.22 -3.79
C PHE A 337 -16.19 -6.08 -4.39
N PHE A 338 -16.84 -6.92 -3.60
CA PHE A 338 -17.94 -7.76 -4.07
C PHE A 338 -19.12 -6.91 -4.56
N GLU A 339 -19.53 -5.89 -3.80
CA GLU A 339 -20.57 -4.94 -4.20
C GLU A 339 -20.20 -4.21 -5.51
N LEU A 340 -18.92 -3.83 -5.66
CA LEU A 340 -18.45 -3.25 -6.91
C LEU A 340 -18.63 -4.22 -8.08
N TYR A 341 -18.24 -5.48 -7.91
CA TYR A 341 -18.38 -6.49 -8.96
C TYR A 341 -19.84 -6.77 -9.30
N ASP A 342 -20.71 -6.91 -8.30
CA ASP A 342 -22.17 -7.09 -8.50
C ASP A 342 -22.77 -5.94 -9.31
N SER A 343 -22.27 -4.72 -9.13
CA SER A 343 -22.72 -3.55 -9.88
C SER A 343 -22.29 -3.54 -11.35
N LEU A 344 -21.24 -4.29 -11.70
CA LEU A 344 -20.61 -4.28 -13.02
C LEU A 344 -20.92 -5.53 -13.85
N ILE A 345 -21.12 -6.67 -13.21
CA ILE A 345 -21.42 -7.96 -13.84
C ILE A 345 -22.94 -8.12 -13.86
N LYS A 346 -23.52 -8.11 -15.04
CA LYS A 346 -24.97 -8.28 -15.23
C LYS A 346 -25.32 -9.71 -15.58
#